data_6330e711decb6d6f801a6bcb4df5ceec
#
_entry.id   6330e711decb6d6f801a6bcb4df5ceec
#
_cell.length_a   1.000
_cell.length_b   1.000
_cell.length_c   1.000
_cell.angle_alpha   90.00
_cell.angle_beta   90.00
_cell.angle_gamma   90.00
#
_symmetry.space_group_name_H-M   'P 1'
#
loop_
_entity.id
_entity.type
_entity.pdbx_description
1 polymer ?
#
loop_
_entity_poly.entity_id
_entity_poly.type
_entity_poly.pdbx_seq_one_letter_code
_entity_poly.pdbx_strand_id
1 'polypeptide(L)'
;MWQRIQTLYLLISTALVITLCFTTAFTIATPDGLERVSYWQLQKPYFGILLGILTFLVVLALVVFKSRILQMRLATLSAIIALGMQGWLVWMYLTFEGPVFRWTVIFPLVIAICNLLAARGCFQDQLMVESAYRVRERRRKHGKK
;
A
#
# COMPACT_ATOMS: atom_id res chain seq x y z
N MET A 1 -13.44 16.52 7.95
CA MET A 1 -13.02 15.44 8.88
C MET A 1 -12.50 14.18 8.19
N TRP A 2 -13.00 13.79 7.04
CA TRP A 2 -12.59 12.59 6.29
C TRP A 2 -11.12 12.58 5.84
N GLN A 3 -10.53 13.74 5.52
CA GLN A 3 -9.11 13.86 5.13
C GLN A 3 -8.13 13.31 6.18
N ARG A 4 -8.46 13.44 7.47
CA ARG A 4 -7.61 12.93 8.56
C ARG A 4 -7.56 11.41 8.59
N ILE A 5 -8.66 10.74 8.24
CA ILE A 5 -8.76 9.28 8.23
C ILE A 5 -7.93 8.68 7.08
N GLN A 6 -7.96 9.31 5.92
CA GLN A 6 -7.17 8.88 4.75
C GLN A 6 -5.67 8.97 5.02
N THR A 7 -5.23 10.08 5.61
CA THR A 7 -3.83 10.28 6.00
C THR A 7 -3.41 9.26 7.06
N LEU A 8 -4.31 8.90 7.98
CA LEU A 8 -4.05 7.87 8.99
C LEU A 8 -3.82 6.50 8.37
N TYR A 9 -4.63 6.08 7.38
CA TYR A 9 -4.42 4.81 6.68
C TYR A 9 -3.08 4.79 5.93
N LEU A 10 -2.70 5.87 5.25
CA LEU A 10 -1.41 6.00 4.58
C LEU A 10 -0.25 6.00 5.57
N LEU A 11 -0.41 6.62 6.74
CA LEU A 11 0.61 6.62 7.77
C LEU A 11 0.83 5.22 8.36
N ILE A 12 -0.25 4.48 8.63
CA ILE A 12 -0.18 3.07 9.06
C ILE A 12 0.50 2.23 7.98
N SER A 13 0.10 2.39 6.72
CA SER A 13 0.71 1.69 5.58
C SER A 13 2.20 1.98 5.48
N THR A 14 2.62 3.23 5.63
CA THR A 14 4.02 3.64 5.62
C THR A 14 4.81 2.99 6.77
N ALA A 15 4.26 3.00 7.98
CA ALA A 15 4.90 2.35 9.13
C ALA A 15 5.09 0.85 8.92
N LEU A 16 4.07 0.17 8.36
CA LEU A 16 4.13 -1.26 8.05
C LEU A 16 5.17 -1.58 6.97
N VAL A 17 5.25 -0.76 5.90
CA VAL A 17 6.25 -0.93 4.84
C VAL A 17 7.66 -0.73 5.38
N ILE A 18 7.89 0.28 6.21
CA ILE A 18 9.18 0.51 6.86
C ILE A 18 9.53 -0.69 7.75
N THR A 19 8.57 -1.20 8.53
CA THR A 19 8.78 -2.40 9.35
C THR A 19 9.16 -3.60 8.50
N LEU A 20 8.54 -3.80 7.33
CA LEU A 20 8.91 -4.86 6.39
C LEU A 20 10.36 -4.76 5.92
N CYS A 21 10.88 -3.55 5.70
CA CYS A 21 12.27 -3.35 5.26
C CYS A 21 13.29 -3.87 6.29
N PHE A 22 12.94 -3.85 7.58
CA PHE A 22 13.83 -4.28 8.66
C PHE A 22 13.52 -5.67 9.22
N THR A 23 12.46 -6.32 8.75
CA THR A 23 11.99 -7.60 9.30
C THR A 23 12.39 -8.76 8.40
N THR A 24 12.47 -9.97 8.99
CA THR A 24 12.71 -11.22 8.27
C THR A 24 11.40 -11.82 7.78
N ALA A 25 11.40 -12.34 6.54
CA ALA A 25 10.24 -12.98 5.93
C ALA A 25 10.01 -14.39 6.47
N PHE A 26 11.07 -15.20 6.50
CA PHE A 26 11.03 -16.59 6.95
C PHE A 26 12.39 -17.04 7.49
N THR A 27 12.39 -18.23 8.10
CA THR A 27 13.58 -18.88 8.63
C THR A 27 13.75 -20.23 7.94
N ILE A 28 14.93 -20.50 7.42
CA ILE A 28 15.29 -21.78 6.79
C ILE A 28 16.19 -22.55 7.74
N ALA A 29 15.92 -23.84 7.92
CA ALA A 29 16.83 -24.74 8.60
C ALA A 29 17.93 -25.16 7.62
N THR A 30 19.16 -24.70 7.87
CA THR A 30 20.36 -25.07 7.12
C THR A 30 21.19 -26.02 7.96
N PRO A 31 22.07 -26.87 7.38
CA PRO A 31 22.97 -27.78 8.14
C PRO A 31 23.80 -27.05 9.19
N ASP A 32 24.12 -25.79 8.98
CA ASP A 32 24.91 -24.93 9.87
C ASP A 32 24.07 -24.18 10.91
N GLY A 33 22.72 -24.35 10.93
CA GLY A 33 21.81 -23.70 11.88
C GLY A 33 20.56 -23.08 11.25
N LEU A 34 19.91 -22.19 11.99
CA LEU A 34 18.71 -21.48 11.55
C LEU A 34 19.10 -20.16 10.85
N GLU A 35 19.00 -20.11 9.51
CA GLU A 35 19.26 -18.90 8.75
C GLU A 35 17.96 -18.06 8.62
N ARG A 36 18.08 -16.76 8.96
CA ARG A 36 16.97 -15.79 8.84
C ARG A 36 17.07 -15.05 7.52
N VAL A 37 16.08 -15.22 6.67
CA VAL A 37 16.02 -14.56 5.37
C VAL A 37 15.17 -13.28 5.47
N SER A 38 15.79 -12.14 5.21
CA SER A 38 15.08 -10.85 5.17
C SER A 38 14.37 -10.66 3.83
N TYR A 39 13.37 -9.76 3.81
CA TYR A 39 12.64 -9.44 2.56
C TYR A 39 13.55 -8.92 1.44
N TRP A 40 14.67 -8.26 1.77
CA TRP A 40 15.66 -7.80 0.79
C TRP A 40 16.48 -8.94 0.18
N GLN A 41 16.63 -10.05 0.89
CA GLN A 41 17.41 -11.21 0.46
C GLN A 41 16.55 -12.23 -0.29
N LEU A 42 15.24 -12.10 -0.18
CA LEU A 42 14.27 -12.98 -0.82
C LEU A 42 14.40 -12.90 -2.34
N GLN A 43 14.77 -14.02 -2.98
CA GLN A 43 14.95 -14.10 -4.44
C GLN A 43 15.62 -12.86 -5.05
N LYS A 44 16.84 -12.58 -4.62
CA LYS A 44 17.63 -11.42 -5.11
C LYS A 44 17.69 -11.37 -6.64
N PRO A 45 17.53 -10.20 -7.25
CA PRO A 45 17.23 -8.87 -6.69
C PRO A 45 15.74 -8.48 -6.72
N TYR A 46 14.88 -9.30 -7.33
CA TYR A 46 13.52 -8.94 -7.78
C TYR A 46 12.60 -8.50 -6.64
N PHE A 47 12.56 -9.26 -5.56
CA PHE A 47 11.67 -8.94 -4.44
C PHE A 47 12.11 -7.67 -3.70
N GLY A 48 13.41 -7.45 -3.56
CA GLY A 48 13.97 -6.22 -3.01
C GLY A 48 13.62 -4.98 -3.83
N ILE A 49 13.68 -5.08 -5.16
CA ILE A 49 13.27 -3.99 -6.07
C ILE A 49 11.78 -3.69 -5.88
N LEU A 50 10.93 -4.72 -5.83
CA LEU A 50 9.49 -4.56 -5.64
C LEU A 50 9.17 -3.87 -4.29
N LEU A 51 9.86 -4.28 -3.23
CA LEU A 51 9.74 -3.67 -1.91
C LEU A 51 10.21 -2.20 -1.91
N GLY A 52 11.28 -1.89 -2.61
CA GLY A 52 11.77 -0.53 -2.81
C GLY A 52 10.77 0.37 -3.53
N ILE A 53 10.19 -0.14 -4.63
CA ILE A 53 9.14 0.56 -5.38
C ILE A 53 7.90 0.78 -4.50
N LEU A 54 7.45 -0.24 -3.76
CA LEU A 54 6.32 -0.14 -2.86
C LEU A 54 6.56 0.93 -1.79
N THR A 55 7.74 0.92 -1.16
CA THR A 55 8.14 1.92 -0.15
C THR A 55 8.10 3.32 -0.72
N PHE A 56 8.70 3.52 -1.91
CA PHE A 56 8.71 4.80 -2.60
C PHE A 56 7.29 5.31 -2.91
N LEU A 57 6.42 4.46 -3.44
CA LEU A 57 5.05 4.83 -3.79
C LEU A 57 4.20 5.20 -2.57
N VAL A 58 4.32 4.44 -1.48
CA VAL A 58 3.56 4.70 -0.25
C VAL A 58 4.02 6.00 0.40
N VAL A 59 5.33 6.24 0.48
CA VAL A 59 5.89 7.50 1.00
C VAL A 59 5.49 8.68 0.10
N LEU A 60 5.57 8.51 -1.21
CA LEU A 60 5.17 9.55 -2.16
C LEU A 60 3.68 9.87 -2.03
N ALA A 61 2.81 8.87 -1.87
CA ALA A 61 1.37 9.07 -1.64
C ALA A 61 1.10 9.84 -0.33
N LEU A 62 1.93 9.65 0.70
CA LEU A 62 1.84 10.38 1.95
C LEU A 62 2.26 11.85 1.77
N VAL A 63 3.34 12.11 1.03
CA VAL A 63 3.89 13.47 0.81
C VAL A 63 3.02 14.29 -0.12
N VAL A 64 2.41 13.68 -1.13
CA VAL A 64 1.55 14.33 -2.12
C VAL A 64 0.11 14.52 -1.61
N PHE A 65 -0.04 14.97 -0.36
CA PHE A 65 -1.37 15.21 0.25
C PHE A 65 -2.13 16.40 -0.39
N LYS A 66 -1.43 17.28 -1.12
CA LYS A 66 -2.01 18.48 -1.72
C LYS A 66 -2.82 18.18 -2.98
N SER A 67 -2.48 17.13 -3.74
CA SER A 67 -3.19 16.71 -4.95
C SER A 67 -3.90 15.38 -4.75
N ARG A 68 -5.20 15.43 -4.43
CA ARG A 68 -6.04 14.26 -4.10
C ARG A 68 -6.08 13.21 -5.21
N ILE A 69 -6.11 13.65 -6.47
CA ILE A 69 -6.15 12.75 -7.63
C ILE A 69 -4.86 11.94 -7.73
N LEU A 70 -3.71 12.59 -7.54
CA LEU A 70 -2.40 11.93 -7.55
C LEU A 70 -2.26 10.97 -6.38
N GLN A 71 -2.65 11.40 -5.18
CA GLN A 71 -2.65 10.56 -3.98
C GLN A 71 -3.49 9.29 -4.17
N MET A 72 -4.70 9.41 -4.74
CA MET A 72 -5.57 8.27 -5.05
C MET A 72 -4.90 7.29 -6.02
N ARG A 73 -4.30 7.79 -7.11
CA ARG A 73 -3.61 6.96 -8.10
C ARG A 73 -2.41 6.24 -7.50
N LEU A 74 -1.59 6.94 -6.71
CA LEU A 74 -0.43 6.36 -6.04
C LEU A 74 -0.84 5.31 -5.00
N ALA A 75 -1.88 5.58 -4.20
CA ALA A 75 -2.41 4.63 -3.24
C ALA A 75 -2.98 3.37 -3.92
N THR A 76 -3.68 3.52 -5.05
CA THR A 76 -4.19 2.36 -5.81
C THR A 76 -3.05 1.55 -6.41
N LEU A 77 -2.05 2.21 -7.00
CA LEU A 77 -0.89 1.53 -7.59
C LEU A 77 -0.08 0.78 -6.54
N SER A 78 0.17 1.40 -5.39
CA SER A 78 0.87 0.74 -4.27
C SER A 78 0.08 -0.44 -3.71
N ALA A 79 -1.26 -0.38 -3.69
CA ALA A 79 -2.11 -1.50 -3.28
C ALA A 79 -1.99 -2.69 -4.24
N ILE A 80 -1.96 -2.45 -5.55
CA ILE A 80 -1.79 -3.49 -6.56
C ILE A 80 -0.42 -4.17 -6.40
N ILE A 81 0.65 -3.40 -6.19
CA ILE A 81 1.99 -3.94 -5.98
C ILE A 81 2.05 -4.76 -4.69
N ALA A 82 1.44 -4.28 -3.60
CA ALA A 82 1.39 -5.01 -2.33
C ALA A 82 0.62 -6.33 -2.46
N LEU A 83 -0.47 -6.37 -3.23
CA LEU A 83 -1.19 -7.61 -3.55
C LEU A 83 -0.34 -8.56 -4.41
N GLY A 84 0.41 -8.04 -5.37
CA GLY A 84 1.36 -8.84 -6.16
C GLY A 84 2.44 -9.47 -5.29
N MET A 85 3.01 -8.70 -4.35
CA MET A 85 3.97 -9.21 -3.36
C MET A 85 3.35 -10.29 -2.48
N GLN A 86 2.12 -10.08 -2.01
CA GLN A 86 1.40 -11.07 -1.21
C GLN A 86 1.17 -12.37 -2.00
N GLY A 87 0.73 -12.26 -3.25
CA GLY A 87 0.53 -13.41 -4.13
C GLY A 87 1.83 -14.20 -4.36
N TRP A 88 2.95 -13.50 -4.53
CA TRP A 88 4.27 -14.13 -4.64
C TRP A 88 4.68 -14.88 -3.36
N LEU A 89 4.45 -14.28 -2.19
CA LEU A 89 4.73 -14.94 -0.90
C LEU A 89 3.88 -16.19 -0.69
N VAL A 90 2.60 -16.14 -1.08
CA VAL A 90 1.70 -17.30 -1.04
C VAL A 90 2.17 -18.38 -2.00
N TRP A 91 2.56 -18.02 -3.23
CA TRP A 91 3.11 -18.97 -4.20
C TRP A 91 4.37 -19.65 -3.67
N MET A 92 5.28 -18.90 -3.07
CA MET A 92 6.47 -19.45 -2.42
C MET A 92 6.10 -20.43 -1.29
N TYR A 93 5.11 -20.07 -0.46
CA TYR A 93 4.63 -20.93 0.61
C TYR A 93 4.11 -22.28 0.11
N LEU A 94 3.42 -22.28 -1.02
CA LEU A 94 2.86 -23.50 -1.62
C LEU A 94 3.89 -24.34 -2.36
N THR A 95 4.98 -23.74 -2.83
CA THR A 95 5.97 -24.40 -3.71
C THR A 95 7.18 -24.93 -2.93
N PHE A 96 7.58 -24.25 -1.86
CA PHE A 96 8.77 -24.64 -1.09
C PHE A 96 8.39 -25.33 0.21
N GLU A 97 8.83 -26.58 0.37
CA GLU A 97 8.72 -27.31 1.63
C GLU A 97 9.89 -26.95 2.55
N GLY A 98 9.61 -26.58 3.80
CA GLY A 98 10.61 -26.37 4.85
C GLY A 98 10.78 -24.95 5.42
N PRO A 99 10.52 -23.84 4.71
CA PRO A 99 10.64 -22.52 5.33
C PRO A 99 9.51 -22.26 6.35
N VAL A 100 9.90 -21.84 7.55
CA VAL A 100 8.94 -21.39 8.57
C VAL A 100 8.64 -19.92 8.36
N PHE A 101 7.42 -19.62 7.88
CA PHE A 101 6.97 -18.26 7.65
C PHE A 101 6.62 -17.54 8.95
N ARG A 102 6.96 -16.26 8.98
CA ARG A 102 6.70 -15.38 10.11
C ARG A 102 5.38 -14.63 9.95
N TRP A 103 4.80 -14.14 11.01
CA TRP A 103 3.59 -13.30 11.01
C TRP A 103 3.69 -12.08 10.09
N THR A 104 4.89 -11.59 9.84
CA THR A 104 5.17 -10.47 8.93
C THR A 104 4.78 -10.73 7.49
N VAL A 105 4.58 -11.99 7.09
CA VAL A 105 4.09 -12.37 5.75
C VAL A 105 2.67 -11.83 5.47
N ILE A 106 1.89 -11.50 6.51
CA ILE A 106 0.56 -10.90 6.39
C ILE A 106 0.65 -9.39 6.11
N PHE A 107 1.76 -8.73 6.39
CA PHE A 107 1.89 -7.27 6.28
C PHE A 107 1.60 -6.71 4.89
N PRO A 108 2.05 -7.30 3.77
CA PRO A 108 1.72 -6.79 2.44
C PRO A 108 0.21 -6.79 2.19
N LEU A 109 -0.54 -7.77 2.72
CA LEU A 109 -1.99 -7.79 2.63
C LEU A 109 -2.63 -6.62 3.40
N VAL A 110 -2.17 -6.36 4.62
CA VAL A 110 -2.66 -5.24 5.44
C VAL A 110 -2.34 -3.91 4.79
N ILE A 111 -1.14 -3.76 4.21
CA ILE A 111 -0.71 -2.58 3.45
C ILE A 111 -1.65 -2.36 2.26
N ALA A 112 -1.98 -3.41 1.50
CA ALA A 112 -2.89 -3.34 0.37
C ALA A 112 -4.29 -2.85 0.80
N ILE A 113 -4.83 -3.40 1.87
CA ILE A 113 -6.14 -3.01 2.41
C ILE A 113 -6.12 -1.54 2.86
N CYS A 114 -5.11 -1.11 3.60
CA CYS A 114 -4.97 0.28 4.05
C CYS A 114 -4.90 1.26 2.87
N ASN A 115 -4.12 0.92 1.84
CA ASN A 115 -3.97 1.75 0.65
C ASN A 115 -5.26 1.81 -0.18
N LEU A 116 -6.02 0.71 -0.29
CA LEU A 116 -7.34 0.69 -0.94
C LEU A 116 -8.36 1.53 -0.19
N LEU A 117 -8.38 1.45 1.14
CA LEU A 117 -9.25 2.28 1.97
C LEU A 117 -8.90 3.76 1.85
N ALA A 118 -7.62 4.11 1.80
CA ALA A 118 -7.17 5.47 1.54
C ALA A 118 -7.60 5.96 0.16
N ALA A 119 -7.41 5.15 -0.89
CA ALA A 119 -7.81 5.48 -2.25
C ALA A 119 -9.34 5.68 -2.36
N ARG A 120 -10.12 4.80 -1.75
CA ARG A 120 -11.60 4.91 -1.70
C ARG A 120 -12.03 6.21 -1.01
N GLY A 121 -11.39 6.57 0.10
CA GLY A 121 -11.69 7.81 0.79
C GLY A 121 -11.40 9.03 -0.08
N CYS A 122 -10.25 9.08 -0.76
CA CYS A 122 -9.90 10.14 -1.71
C CYS A 122 -10.93 10.26 -2.85
N PHE A 123 -11.42 9.13 -3.37
CA PHE A 123 -12.43 9.10 -4.42
C PHE A 123 -13.78 9.68 -3.95
N GLN A 124 -14.23 9.30 -2.75
CA GLN A 124 -15.48 9.84 -2.19
C GLN A 124 -15.40 11.34 -1.96
N ASP A 125 -14.28 11.85 -1.45
CA ASP A 125 -14.06 13.28 -1.29
C ASP A 125 -14.12 14.04 -2.62
N GLN A 126 -13.57 13.46 -3.68
CA GLN A 126 -13.59 14.05 -5.01
C GLN A 126 -15.02 14.13 -5.56
N LEU A 127 -15.82 13.08 -5.40
CA LEU A 127 -17.23 13.08 -5.81
C LEU A 127 -18.05 14.13 -5.07
N MET A 128 -17.82 14.34 -3.78
CA MET A 128 -18.50 15.37 -3.00
C MET A 128 -18.18 16.78 -3.52
N VAL A 129 -16.90 17.04 -3.80
CA VAL A 129 -16.46 18.33 -4.35
C VAL A 129 -17.08 18.59 -5.73
N GLU A 130 -17.06 17.58 -6.61
CA GLU A 130 -17.63 17.70 -7.95
C GLU A 130 -19.17 17.95 -7.91
N SER A 131 -19.87 17.24 -7.03
CA SER A 131 -21.33 17.44 -6.86
C SER A 131 -21.66 18.86 -6.38
N ALA A 132 -20.87 19.40 -5.45
CA ALA A 132 -21.04 20.78 -4.96
C ALA A 132 -20.79 21.81 -6.07
N TYR A 133 -19.81 21.60 -6.94
CA TYR A 133 -19.55 22.46 -8.10
C TYR A 133 -20.72 22.43 -9.10
N ARG A 134 -21.27 21.27 -9.42
CA ARG A 134 -22.42 21.11 -10.32
C ARG A 134 -23.66 21.83 -9.80
N VAL A 135 -23.95 21.74 -8.50
CA VAL A 135 -25.09 22.45 -7.87
C VAL A 135 -24.89 23.97 -7.96
N ARG A 136 -23.68 24.45 -7.68
CA ARG A 136 -23.35 25.89 -7.76
C ARG A 136 -23.48 26.43 -9.17
N GLU A 137 -23.07 25.67 -10.17
CA GLU A 137 -23.19 26.05 -11.57
C GLU A 137 -24.65 26.13 -12.03
N ARG A 138 -25.48 25.15 -11.61
CA ARG A 138 -26.95 25.18 -11.89
C ARG A 138 -27.62 26.42 -11.28
N ARG A 139 -27.29 26.78 -10.03
CA ARG A 139 -27.83 28.00 -9.40
C ARG A 139 -27.41 29.26 -10.13
N ARG A 140 -26.18 29.31 -10.64
CA ARG A 140 -25.67 30.45 -11.39
C ARG A 140 -26.37 30.62 -12.74
N LYS A 141 -26.74 29.52 -13.42
CA LYS A 141 -27.50 29.54 -14.68
C LYS A 141 -28.95 29.94 -14.46
N HIS A 142 -29.59 29.58 -13.34
CA HIS A 142 -30.97 29.97 -13.04
C HIS A 142 -31.11 31.38 -12.50
N GLY A 143 -30.10 31.94 -11.82
CA GLY A 143 -30.12 33.31 -11.33
C GLY A 143 -29.83 34.39 -12.39
N LYS A 144 -29.51 34.00 -13.64
CA LYS A 144 -29.27 34.92 -14.77
C LYS A 144 -30.46 35.05 -15.71
N LYS A 145 -31.57 34.38 -15.42
CA LYS A 145 -32.89 34.59 -16.06
C LYS A 145 -33.75 35.49 -15.20
#